data_823ab8d9812e42962389917959110034
#
_entry.id   823ab8d9812e42962389917959110034
#
_cell.length_a   1.000
_cell.length_b   1.000
_cell.length_c   1.000
_cell.angle_alpha   90.00
_cell.angle_beta   90.00
_cell.angle_gamma   90.00
#
_symmetry.space_group_name_H-M   'P 1'
#
loop_
_entity.id
_entity.type
_entity.pdbx_description
1 polymer ?
#
loop_
_entity_poly.entity_id
_entity_poly.type
_entity_poly.pdbx_seq_one_letter_code
_entity_poly.pdbx_strand_id
1 'polypeptide(L)'
;MLALELIDAALVVARQHGDAVDVVADAPGVALLEDQTTVTGVDALQRLRVKPLLANTNFWRALSTQPLTRPSRVAGTTADVAFAQAEQLLGRFKGSESVLLAVPAGYTREQLGLLLGVINETGVRVAGLVDAALAACSLEPAPARVLHLDLELHQALLTVLEYSGGEHPGLKRSRYEIALRHGLLGIQQTLMQFIAENFVRKTRFDPLHEASSEQRLHDRLPAWLSELQQAETITLSFQFDQRELQLEMERGQLIAAAEPHYAELLRLVQGARVAGMAIDLRVSQRVASMPGLLDRLRTLRDCTIQVLPPAAAAWGALQYEASIRRAPDSLALVYQLPVSRAESGETQAPDFEATPPQLRPTHVLFQGRAWSIDEQPLTIGWAVEGRPRALTLPSALPGISRSHCTLVRRNGAVMIEDHSTYGSFVNDEKVVGRTALTVGDRLRLGSPGITLELIQLVNDDGAPQD
;
A
#
# COMPACT_ATOMS: atom_id res chain seq x y z
N MET A 1 18.04 22.34 -6.68
CA MET A 1 17.78 20.87 -6.81
C MET A 1 16.28 20.64 -6.85
N LEU A 2 15.82 19.80 -7.76
CA LEU A 2 14.42 19.35 -7.84
C LEU A 2 14.27 17.93 -7.29
N ALA A 3 13.06 17.57 -6.86
CA ALA A 3 12.65 16.19 -6.69
C ALA A 3 11.33 15.95 -7.45
N LEU A 4 11.22 14.82 -8.14
CA LEU A 4 10.00 14.34 -8.76
C LEU A 4 9.48 13.13 -7.99
N GLU A 5 8.33 13.29 -7.34
CA GLU A 5 7.54 12.20 -6.80
C GLU A 5 6.75 11.56 -7.96
N LEU A 6 7.05 10.30 -8.26
CA LEU A 6 6.55 9.60 -9.45
C LEU A 6 5.38 8.67 -9.11
N ILE A 7 4.37 9.19 -8.42
CA ILE A 7 3.13 8.47 -8.15
C ILE A 7 2.10 8.89 -9.20
N ASP A 8 1.62 7.95 -10.02
CA ASP A 8 0.78 8.26 -11.18
C ASP A 8 -0.56 8.92 -10.84
N ALA A 9 -1.06 8.75 -9.62
CA ALA A 9 -2.25 9.47 -9.14
C ALA A 9 -2.02 10.99 -9.03
N ALA A 10 -0.78 11.43 -8.76
CA ALA A 10 -0.36 12.82 -8.80
C ALA A 10 1.18 12.87 -8.82
N LEU A 11 1.78 13.10 -10.00
CA LEU A 11 3.19 13.40 -10.10
C LEU A 11 3.45 14.78 -9.50
N VAL A 12 4.45 14.90 -8.65
CA VAL A 12 4.75 16.19 -7.98
C VAL A 12 6.21 16.55 -8.18
N VAL A 13 6.46 17.76 -8.71
CA VAL A 13 7.80 18.34 -8.76
C VAL A 13 7.94 19.33 -7.61
N ALA A 14 8.88 19.06 -6.72
CA ALA A 14 9.21 19.94 -5.61
C ALA A 14 10.61 20.54 -5.78
N ARG A 15 10.83 21.73 -5.23
CA ARG A 15 12.10 22.41 -5.22
C ARG A 15 12.44 22.83 -3.79
N GLN A 16 13.67 22.62 -3.38
CA GLN A 16 14.19 23.15 -2.13
C GLN A 16 14.57 24.62 -2.29
N HIS A 17 14.10 25.44 -1.36
CA HIS A 17 14.42 26.86 -1.27
C HIS A 17 14.81 27.20 0.17
N GLY A 18 16.11 27.19 0.49
CA GLY A 18 16.58 27.25 1.87
C GLY A 18 16.12 26.02 2.65
N ASP A 19 15.43 26.24 3.78
CA ASP A 19 14.85 25.17 4.61
C ASP A 19 13.41 24.79 4.19
N ALA A 20 12.80 25.50 3.23
CA ALA A 20 11.46 25.22 2.74
C ALA A 20 11.49 24.36 1.47
N VAL A 21 10.43 23.61 1.26
CA VAL A 21 10.21 22.83 0.03
C VAL A 21 8.89 23.29 -0.59
N ASP A 22 8.98 23.80 -1.82
CA ASP A 22 7.86 24.30 -2.58
C ASP A 22 7.46 23.31 -3.67
N VAL A 23 6.15 23.04 -3.82
CA VAL A 23 5.62 22.34 -4.98
C VAL A 23 5.60 23.30 -6.15
N VAL A 24 6.38 23.02 -7.17
CA VAL A 24 6.50 23.89 -8.36
C VAL A 24 5.68 23.40 -9.55
N ALA A 25 5.33 22.11 -9.60
CA ALA A 25 4.39 21.54 -10.55
C ALA A 25 3.77 20.26 -9.98
N ASP A 26 2.51 20.00 -10.33
CA ASP A 26 1.85 18.73 -10.09
C ASP A 26 0.88 18.38 -11.24
N ALA A 27 0.72 17.11 -11.52
CA ALA A 27 -0.23 16.64 -12.52
C ALA A 27 -0.54 15.14 -12.34
N PRO A 28 -1.78 14.70 -12.58
CA PRO A 28 -2.10 13.28 -12.63
C PRO A 28 -1.46 12.60 -13.86
N GLY A 29 -1.09 11.34 -13.74
CA GLY A 29 -0.54 10.49 -14.79
C GLY A 29 -1.59 10.06 -15.82
N VAL A 30 -2.26 11.02 -16.43
CA VAL A 30 -3.32 10.83 -17.42
C VAL A 30 -2.90 11.46 -18.73
N ALA A 31 -3.15 10.77 -19.85
CA ALA A 31 -2.86 11.26 -21.18
C ALA A 31 -4.03 10.99 -22.16
N LEU A 32 -4.17 11.86 -23.16
CA LEU A 32 -5.00 11.66 -24.34
C LEU A 32 -4.10 11.65 -25.57
N LEU A 33 -4.13 10.55 -26.31
CA LEU A 33 -3.32 10.33 -27.51
C LEU A 33 -4.09 10.85 -28.74
N GLU A 34 -4.02 12.16 -28.97
CA GLU A 34 -4.57 12.81 -30.16
C GLU A 34 -3.61 12.65 -31.34
N ASP A 35 -4.11 12.77 -32.58
CA ASP A 35 -3.32 12.45 -33.78
C ASP A 35 -2.00 13.22 -33.89
N GLN A 36 -1.98 14.49 -33.49
CA GLN A 36 -0.84 15.39 -33.65
C GLN A 36 -0.24 15.88 -32.33
N THR A 37 -0.83 15.52 -31.19
CA THR A 37 -0.36 15.93 -29.87
C THR A 37 -0.72 14.92 -28.81
N THR A 38 0.13 14.79 -27.81
CA THR A 38 -0.15 14.06 -26.56
C THR A 38 -0.52 15.09 -25.51
N VAL A 39 -1.79 15.14 -25.13
CA VAL A 39 -2.26 15.98 -24.02
C VAL A 39 -2.09 15.21 -22.73
N THR A 40 -1.50 15.81 -21.70
CA THR A 40 -1.21 15.13 -20.44
C THR A 40 -1.71 15.92 -19.22
N GLY A 41 -1.75 15.27 -18.07
CA GLY A 41 -2.08 15.90 -16.80
C GLY A 41 -3.53 16.35 -16.67
N VAL A 42 -3.75 17.54 -16.09
CA VAL A 42 -5.09 18.07 -15.79
C VAL A 42 -5.92 18.25 -17.04
N ASP A 43 -5.33 18.76 -18.14
CA ASP A 43 -6.04 18.96 -19.42
C ASP A 43 -6.54 17.65 -20.02
N ALA A 44 -5.79 16.56 -19.83
CA ALA A 44 -6.22 15.21 -20.23
C ALA A 44 -7.32 14.68 -19.30
N LEU A 45 -7.17 14.88 -17.97
CA LEU A 45 -8.14 14.44 -16.98
C LEU A 45 -9.53 15.06 -17.21
N GLN A 46 -9.60 16.36 -17.54
CA GLN A 46 -10.84 17.09 -17.82
C GLN A 46 -11.57 16.62 -19.09
N ARG A 47 -10.94 15.77 -19.90
CA ARG A 47 -11.51 15.21 -21.13
C ARG A 47 -11.48 13.68 -21.18
N LEU A 48 -11.10 13.05 -20.09
CA LEU A 48 -10.89 11.62 -19.97
C LEU A 48 -12.14 10.81 -20.33
N ARG A 49 -13.31 11.26 -19.87
CA ARG A 49 -14.60 10.60 -20.08
C ARG A 49 -15.23 10.96 -21.42
N VAL A 50 -14.89 12.13 -21.97
CA VAL A 50 -15.36 12.55 -23.31
C VAL A 50 -14.58 11.82 -24.43
N LYS A 51 -13.30 11.51 -24.19
CA LYS A 51 -12.43 10.86 -25.18
C LYS A 51 -11.82 9.53 -24.66
N PRO A 52 -12.64 8.58 -24.18
CA PRO A 52 -12.13 7.40 -23.51
C PRO A 52 -11.27 6.50 -24.40
N LEU A 53 -11.51 6.50 -25.72
CA LEU A 53 -10.73 5.70 -26.67
C LEU A 53 -9.32 6.24 -26.92
N LEU A 54 -9.07 7.52 -26.62
CA LEU A 54 -7.76 8.16 -26.72
C LEU A 54 -7.02 8.18 -25.38
N ALA A 55 -7.70 7.81 -24.30
CA ALA A 55 -7.17 7.89 -22.95
C ALA A 55 -6.13 6.79 -22.68
N ASN A 56 -5.03 7.19 -22.06
CA ASN A 56 -4.06 6.29 -21.46
C ASN A 56 -3.74 6.78 -20.03
N THR A 57 -4.02 5.93 -19.05
CA THR A 57 -3.83 6.22 -17.63
C THR A 57 -2.84 5.25 -16.98
N ASN A 58 -2.18 4.42 -17.78
CA ASN A 58 -1.32 3.34 -17.28
C ASN A 58 0.13 3.45 -17.76
N PHE A 59 0.49 4.54 -18.48
CA PHE A 59 1.78 4.65 -19.15
C PHE A 59 2.97 4.74 -18.18
N TRP A 60 2.82 5.34 -17.02
CA TRP A 60 3.88 5.35 -16.00
C TRP A 60 4.09 3.94 -15.41
N ARG A 61 3.02 3.25 -15.02
CA ARG A 61 3.10 1.91 -14.46
C ARG A 61 3.55 0.86 -15.49
N ALA A 62 3.10 0.99 -16.73
CA ALA A 62 3.42 0.08 -17.82
C ALA A 62 4.51 0.67 -18.75
N LEU A 63 5.48 1.40 -18.18
CA LEU A 63 6.55 2.04 -18.94
C LEU A 63 7.33 1.03 -19.79
N SER A 64 7.31 1.20 -21.12
CA SER A 64 7.84 0.26 -22.10
C SER A 64 8.08 0.92 -23.45
N THR A 65 8.99 0.37 -24.24
CA THR A 65 9.19 0.69 -25.66
C THR A 65 8.37 -0.19 -26.60
N GLN A 66 7.54 -1.08 -26.08
CA GLN A 66 6.63 -1.88 -26.89
C GLN A 66 5.54 -0.99 -27.51
N PRO A 67 5.15 -1.26 -28.76
CA PRO A 67 4.09 -0.48 -29.42
C PRO A 67 2.78 -0.50 -28.64
N LEU A 68 2.14 0.68 -28.57
CA LEU A 68 0.79 0.80 -28.03
C LEU A 68 -0.20 0.09 -28.93
N THR A 69 -1.27 -0.45 -28.36
CA THR A 69 -2.39 -1.04 -29.12
C THR A 69 -3.06 0.00 -30.03
N ARG A 70 -3.06 1.25 -29.61
CA ARG A 70 -3.59 2.41 -30.36
C ARG A 70 -2.56 3.53 -30.27
N PRO A 71 -1.54 3.53 -31.15
CA PRO A 71 -0.57 4.61 -31.22
C PRO A 71 -1.17 5.86 -31.85
N SER A 72 -0.66 7.04 -31.50
CA SER A 72 -0.87 8.26 -32.28
C SER A 72 0.33 8.50 -33.21
N ARG A 73 0.29 9.57 -33.99
CA ARG A 73 1.44 9.94 -34.86
C ARG A 73 2.65 10.42 -34.06
N VAL A 74 2.43 10.88 -32.82
CA VAL A 74 3.46 11.50 -31.97
C VAL A 74 3.84 10.65 -30.75
N ALA A 75 3.07 9.59 -30.47
CA ALA A 75 3.36 8.65 -29.37
C ALA A 75 3.06 7.22 -29.80
N GLY A 76 4.08 6.43 -30.03
CA GLY A 76 4.00 5.02 -30.42
C GLY A 76 4.09 4.05 -29.25
N THR A 77 4.65 4.47 -28.13
CA THR A 77 4.96 3.67 -26.94
C THR A 77 4.53 4.38 -25.66
N THR A 78 4.46 3.66 -24.55
CA THR A 78 4.21 4.32 -23.24
C THR A 78 5.39 5.20 -22.81
N ALA A 79 6.61 4.94 -23.29
CA ALA A 79 7.76 5.80 -23.04
C ALA A 79 7.61 7.17 -23.72
N ASP A 80 7.04 7.23 -24.94
CA ASP A 80 6.76 8.51 -25.61
C ASP A 80 5.72 9.33 -24.86
N VAL A 81 4.68 8.68 -24.34
CA VAL A 81 3.64 9.33 -23.52
C VAL A 81 4.24 9.86 -22.21
N ALA A 82 5.08 9.06 -21.56
CA ALA A 82 5.77 9.46 -20.33
C ALA A 82 6.72 10.64 -20.59
N PHE A 83 7.44 10.65 -21.73
CA PHE A 83 8.27 11.77 -22.14
C PHE A 83 7.46 13.06 -22.32
N ALA A 84 6.32 12.99 -23.02
CA ALA A 84 5.46 14.16 -23.20
C ALA A 84 5.02 14.80 -21.88
N GLN A 85 4.67 13.97 -20.87
CA GLN A 85 4.33 14.50 -19.55
C GLN A 85 5.56 14.96 -18.76
N ALA A 86 6.67 14.26 -18.84
CA ALA A 86 7.92 14.66 -18.19
C ALA A 86 8.42 16.00 -18.73
N GLU A 87 8.34 16.22 -20.05
CA GLU A 87 8.69 17.49 -20.69
C GLU A 87 7.77 18.63 -20.21
N GLN A 88 6.47 18.38 -20.09
CA GLN A 88 5.53 19.37 -19.53
C GLN A 88 5.88 19.78 -18.09
N LEU A 89 6.28 18.82 -17.25
CA LEU A 89 6.59 19.05 -15.85
C LEU A 89 7.99 19.65 -15.63
N LEU A 90 8.99 19.18 -16.38
CA LEU A 90 10.40 19.46 -16.14
C LEU A 90 11.07 20.33 -17.18
N GLY A 91 10.56 20.44 -18.41
CA GLY A 91 11.23 21.11 -19.54
C GLY A 91 11.66 22.54 -19.27
N ARG A 92 10.90 23.28 -18.44
CA ARG A 92 11.25 24.65 -18.02
C ARG A 92 12.54 24.73 -17.16
N PHE A 93 13.01 23.61 -16.62
CA PHE A 93 14.22 23.52 -15.79
C PHE A 93 15.43 22.99 -16.56
N LYS A 94 15.30 22.80 -17.86
CA LYS A 94 16.35 22.30 -18.75
C LYS A 94 17.67 23.06 -18.59
N GLY A 95 18.75 22.32 -18.36
CA GLY A 95 20.10 22.87 -18.25
C GLY A 95 20.39 23.70 -17.00
N SER A 96 19.36 23.99 -16.18
CA SER A 96 19.51 24.82 -14.98
C SER A 96 19.54 24.04 -13.68
N GLU A 97 18.87 22.88 -13.63
CA GLU A 97 18.75 22.06 -12.42
C GLU A 97 18.94 20.56 -12.70
N SER A 98 19.18 19.82 -11.63
CA SER A 98 19.12 18.36 -11.62
C SER A 98 17.93 17.91 -10.78
N VAL A 99 17.46 16.67 -11.00
CA VAL A 99 16.29 16.11 -10.32
C VAL A 99 16.63 14.80 -9.61
N LEU A 100 16.11 14.63 -8.40
CA LEU A 100 16.00 13.36 -7.69
C LEU A 100 14.66 12.70 -8.03
N LEU A 101 14.63 11.40 -8.25
CA LEU A 101 13.40 10.68 -8.56
C LEU A 101 12.98 9.83 -7.36
N ALA A 102 11.83 10.13 -6.78
CA ALA A 102 11.16 9.28 -5.80
C ALA A 102 10.21 8.33 -6.55
N VAL A 103 10.61 7.07 -6.68
CA VAL A 103 9.96 6.07 -7.54
C VAL A 103 9.18 5.08 -6.70
N PRO A 104 7.89 4.76 -7.03
CA PRO A 104 7.13 3.77 -6.29
C PRO A 104 7.74 2.37 -6.42
N ALA A 105 7.46 1.53 -5.46
CA ALA A 105 7.86 0.12 -5.54
C ALA A 105 7.17 -0.57 -6.73
N GLY A 106 7.86 -1.57 -7.31
CA GLY A 106 7.31 -2.36 -8.41
C GLY A 106 7.91 -2.07 -9.78
N TYR A 107 8.69 -0.99 -9.94
CA TYR A 107 9.44 -0.77 -11.18
C TYR A 107 10.52 -1.84 -11.35
N THR A 108 10.55 -2.48 -12.51
CA THR A 108 11.62 -3.42 -12.89
C THR A 108 12.90 -2.66 -13.22
N ARG A 109 14.03 -3.37 -13.26
CA ARG A 109 15.31 -2.77 -13.64
C ARG A 109 15.26 -2.16 -15.05
N GLU A 110 14.56 -2.79 -15.97
CA GLU A 110 14.35 -2.29 -17.34
C GLU A 110 13.54 -0.99 -17.33
N GLN A 111 12.43 -0.95 -16.59
CA GLN A 111 11.62 0.25 -16.46
C GLN A 111 12.38 1.41 -15.81
N LEU A 112 13.25 1.13 -14.82
CA LEU A 112 14.11 2.17 -14.23
C LEU A 112 15.10 2.72 -15.25
N GLY A 113 15.67 1.86 -16.10
CA GLY A 113 16.53 2.30 -17.22
C GLY A 113 15.80 3.18 -18.22
N LEU A 114 14.58 2.81 -18.60
CA LEU A 114 13.72 3.63 -19.48
C LEU A 114 13.33 4.96 -18.84
N LEU A 115 12.97 4.93 -17.56
CA LEU A 115 12.65 6.15 -16.79
C LEU A 115 13.83 7.15 -16.82
N LEU A 116 15.06 6.66 -16.58
CA LEU A 116 16.26 7.50 -16.66
C LEU A 116 16.42 8.12 -18.06
N GLY A 117 16.21 7.34 -19.12
CA GLY A 117 16.23 7.82 -20.50
C GLY A 117 15.18 8.90 -20.74
N VAL A 118 13.94 8.64 -20.38
CA VAL A 118 12.79 9.58 -20.52
C VAL A 118 13.07 10.91 -19.82
N ILE A 119 13.54 10.88 -18.57
CA ILE A 119 13.79 12.12 -17.82
C ILE A 119 15.00 12.86 -18.39
N ASN A 120 16.09 12.18 -18.71
CA ASN A 120 17.28 12.84 -19.29
C ASN A 120 16.98 13.48 -20.66
N GLU A 121 16.07 12.91 -21.45
CA GLU A 121 15.66 13.49 -22.76
C GLU A 121 14.97 14.85 -22.59
N THR A 122 14.32 15.14 -21.43
CA THR A 122 13.81 16.48 -21.14
C THR A 122 14.91 17.53 -20.96
N GLY A 123 16.19 17.12 -20.94
CA GLY A 123 17.35 17.98 -20.70
C GLY A 123 17.56 18.33 -19.23
N VAL A 124 16.82 17.70 -18.31
CA VAL A 124 17.04 17.77 -16.86
C VAL A 124 17.80 16.52 -16.42
N ARG A 125 18.98 16.71 -15.83
CA ARG A 125 19.84 15.59 -15.43
C ARG A 125 19.32 14.89 -14.18
N VAL A 126 19.17 13.56 -14.22
CA VAL A 126 18.87 12.77 -13.02
C VAL A 126 20.11 12.71 -12.11
N ALA A 127 19.94 13.11 -10.85
CA ALA A 127 21.00 13.10 -9.82
C ALA A 127 20.95 11.86 -8.92
N GLY A 128 19.82 11.18 -8.83
CA GLY A 128 19.66 9.96 -8.03
C GLY A 128 18.21 9.45 -8.02
N LEU A 129 18.04 8.22 -7.57
CA LEU A 129 16.73 7.58 -7.43
C LEU A 129 16.58 7.02 -6.02
N VAL A 130 15.39 7.16 -5.45
CA VAL A 130 15.03 6.62 -4.14
C VAL A 130 13.65 5.99 -4.19
N ASP A 131 13.40 4.98 -3.35
CA ASP A 131 12.05 4.45 -3.15
C ASP A 131 11.13 5.52 -2.57
N ALA A 132 9.97 5.73 -3.19
CA ALA A 132 9.04 6.81 -2.81
C ALA A 132 8.50 6.65 -1.39
N ALA A 133 8.13 5.43 -1.00
CA ALA A 133 7.62 5.15 0.35
C ALA A 133 8.70 5.38 1.42
N LEU A 134 9.93 4.95 1.12
CA LEU A 134 11.09 5.19 1.99
C LEU A 134 11.35 6.70 2.15
N ALA A 135 11.38 7.45 1.05
CA ALA A 135 11.57 8.89 1.09
C ALA A 135 10.44 9.58 1.87
N ALA A 136 9.17 9.24 1.60
CA ALA A 136 8.02 9.80 2.30
C ALA A 136 8.05 9.54 3.81
N CYS A 137 8.46 8.35 4.21
CA CYS A 137 8.54 7.96 5.61
C CYS A 137 9.84 8.42 6.32
N SER A 138 10.78 9.01 5.60
CA SER A 138 12.06 9.47 6.16
C SER A 138 11.99 10.86 6.81
N LEU A 139 10.88 11.58 6.67
CA LEU A 139 10.71 12.93 7.22
C LEU A 139 10.74 12.99 8.74
N GLU A 140 10.42 11.90 9.40
CA GLU A 140 10.43 11.77 10.85
C GLU A 140 11.17 10.50 11.29
N PRO A 141 11.67 10.47 12.54
CA PRO A 141 12.25 9.26 13.11
C PRO A 141 11.30 8.06 12.93
N ALA A 142 11.88 6.89 12.67
CA ALA A 142 11.10 5.69 12.40
C ALA A 142 11.25 4.65 13.51
N PRO A 143 10.16 3.97 13.93
CA PRO A 143 10.24 2.80 14.81
C PRO A 143 10.94 1.64 14.09
N ALA A 144 11.01 0.49 14.74
CA ALA A 144 11.63 -0.70 14.14
C ALA A 144 10.99 -1.11 12.81
N ARG A 145 9.70 -0.80 12.63
CA ARG A 145 8.94 -1.14 11.42
C ARG A 145 7.86 -0.11 11.14
N VAL A 146 7.73 0.26 9.86
CA VAL A 146 6.72 1.19 9.34
C VAL A 146 6.01 0.55 8.17
N LEU A 147 4.69 0.71 8.10
CA LEU A 147 3.89 0.40 6.93
C LEU A 147 3.51 1.71 6.23
N HIS A 148 3.73 1.80 4.93
CA HIS A 148 3.31 2.94 4.12
C HIS A 148 2.22 2.51 3.15
N LEU A 149 1.03 3.13 3.25
CA LEU A 149 -0.09 2.88 2.34
C LEU A 149 -0.31 4.08 1.44
N ASP A 150 -0.34 3.84 0.13
CA ASP A 150 -0.62 4.86 -0.88
C ASP A 150 -1.61 4.36 -1.93
N LEU A 151 -2.25 5.30 -2.63
CA LEU A 151 -3.12 5.05 -3.78
C LEU A 151 -2.47 5.58 -5.06
N GLU A 152 -2.20 4.68 -5.98
CA GLU A 152 -1.90 4.98 -7.38
C GLU A 152 -3.21 5.02 -8.19
N LEU A 153 -3.17 5.35 -9.46
CA LEU A 153 -4.38 5.40 -10.28
C LEU A 153 -5.12 4.06 -10.34
N HIS A 154 -4.39 2.95 -10.52
CA HIS A 154 -4.99 1.64 -10.76
C HIS A 154 -4.87 0.65 -9.61
N GLN A 155 -4.08 0.97 -8.60
CA GLN A 155 -3.77 0.06 -7.51
C GLN A 155 -3.54 0.79 -6.20
N ALA A 156 -3.75 0.08 -5.09
CA ALA A 156 -3.22 0.48 -3.80
C ALA A 156 -1.86 -0.21 -3.60
N LEU A 157 -0.92 0.51 -3.04
CA LEU A 157 0.44 0.04 -2.75
C LEU A 157 0.71 0.12 -1.25
N LEU A 158 1.01 -1.02 -0.65
CA LEU A 158 1.51 -1.11 0.72
C LEU A 158 3.00 -1.45 0.70
N THR A 159 3.83 -0.57 1.25
CA THR A 159 5.26 -0.78 1.38
C THR A 159 5.64 -1.01 2.83
N VAL A 160 6.39 -2.07 3.09
CA VAL A 160 6.92 -2.41 4.41
C VAL A 160 8.35 -1.91 4.51
N LEU A 161 8.58 -1.04 5.48
CA LEU A 161 9.90 -0.50 5.80
C LEU A 161 10.34 -1.06 7.15
N GLU A 162 11.59 -1.48 7.26
CA GLU A 162 12.17 -2.04 8.47
C GLU A 162 13.48 -1.33 8.81
N TYR A 163 13.69 -1.08 10.09
CA TYR A 163 14.92 -0.48 10.56
C TYR A 163 16.05 -1.51 10.56
N SER A 164 17.12 -1.23 9.83
CA SER A 164 18.32 -2.04 9.75
C SER A 164 19.38 -1.45 10.69
N GLY A 165 19.88 -2.27 11.61
CA GLY A 165 21.06 -1.93 12.44
C GLY A 165 22.38 -2.28 11.72
N GLY A 166 23.51 -2.19 12.43
CA GLY A 166 24.85 -2.55 11.94
C GLY A 166 25.67 -1.33 11.51
N GLU A 167 26.62 -1.52 10.58
CA GLU A 167 27.56 -0.45 10.16
C GLU A 167 26.86 0.76 9.51
N HIS A 168 25.72 0.53 8.84
CA HIS A 168 24.92 1.57 8.20
C HIS A 168 23.48 1.50 8.71
N PRO A 169 23.19 2.01 9.92
CA PRO A 169 21.84 1.98 10.47
C PRO A 169 20.91 2.88 9.67
N GLY A 170 19.65 2.49 9.55
CA GLY A 170 18.66 3.27 8.85
C GLY A 170 17.41 2.50 8.48
N LEU A 171 16.43 3.20 7.93
CA LEU A 171 15.18 2.63 7.44
C LEU A 171 15.40 2.05 6.03
N LYS A 172 14.92 0.84 5.81
CA LYS A 172 15.07 0.10 4.56
C LYS A 172 13.74 -0.47 4.08
N ARG A 173 13.48 -0.41 2.76
CA ARG A 173 12.37 -1.14 2.17
C ARG A 173 12.64 -2.65 2.24
N SER A 174 11.78 -3.38 2.93
CA SER A 174 11.82 -4.83 3.06
C SER A 174 11.03 -5.51 1.95
N ARG A 175 9.77 -5.11 1.75
CA ARG A 175 8.88 -5.64 0.72
C ARG A 175 7.78 -4.66 0.38
N TYR A 176 6.96 -5.00 -0.62
CA TYR A 176 5.73 -4.29 -0.95
C TYR A 176 4.64 -5.28 -1.37
N GLU A 177 3.39 -4.85 -1.25
CA GLU A 177 2.19 -5.59 -1.65
C GLU A 177 1.25 -4.67 -2.43
N ILE A 178 0.51 -5.23 -3.38
CA ILE A 178 -0.33 -4.47 -4.31
C ILE A 178 -1.74 -5.02 -4.28
N ALA A 179 -2.75 -4.12 -4.18
CA ALA A 179 -4.14 -4.43 -4.46
C ALA A 179 -4.52 -3.85 -5.82
N LEU A 180 -4.52 -4.70 -6.86
CA LEU A 180 -4.92 -4.31 -8.20
C LEU A 180 -6.41 -3.93 -8.25
N ARG A 181 -6.78 -2.90 -9.04
CA ARG A 181 -8.12 -2.35 -9.21
C ARG A 181 -8.67 -1.59 -7.98
N HIS A 182 -7.91 -1.50 -6.91
CA HIS A 182 -8.26 -0.75 -5.69
C HIS A 182 -7.49 0.56 -5.58
N GLY A 183 -7.08 1.12 -6.72
CA GLY A 183 -6.50 2.46 -6.83
C GLY A 183 -7.58 3.54 -6.96
N LEU A 184 -7.11 4.77 -7.12
CA LEU A 184 -7.95 5.97 -7.13
C LEU A 184 -9.07 5.90 -8.17
N LEU A 185 -8.76 5.51 -9.43
CA LEU A 185 -9.77 5.40 -10.50
C LEU A 185 -10.81 4.32 -10.22
N GLY A 186 -10.42 3.20 -9.61
CA GLY A 186 -11.36 2.15 -9.23
C GLY A 186 -12.36 2.62 -8.17
N ILE A 187 -11.87 3.29 -7.12
CA ILE A 187 -12.72 3.85 -6.06
C ILE A 187 -13.65 4.93 -6.65
N GLN A 188 -13.11 5.87 -7.43
CA GLN A 188 -13.89 6.93 -8.08
C GLN A 188 -14.97 6.36 -8.99
N GLN A 189 -14.68 5.33 -9.79
CA GLN A 189 -15.67 4.69 -10.66
C GLN A 189 -16.82 4.09 -9.87
N THR A 190 -16.54 3.40 -8.76
CA THR A 190 -17.56 2.84 -7.87
C THR A 190 -18.45 3.93 -7.27
N LEU A 191 -17.84 5.02 -6.80
CA LEU A 191 -18.58 6.15 -6.23
C LEU A 191 -19.43 6.87 -7.29
N MET A 192 -18.90 7.09 -8.50
CA MET A 192 -19.65 7.69 -9.60
C MET A 192 -20.86 6.84 -9.99
N GLN A 193 -20.73 5.52 -10.08
CA GLN A 193 -21.84 4.61 -10.35
C GLN A 193 -22.90 4.71 -9.27
N PHE A 194 -22.51 4.67 -7.99
CA PHE A 194 -23.44 4.81 -6.88
C PHE A 194 -24.20 6.15 -6.89
N ILE A 195 -23.48 7.27 -7.16
CA ILE A 195 -24.10 8.59 -7.26
C ILE A 195 -25.09 8.64 -8.44
N ALA A 196 -24.70 8.11 -9.61
CA ALA A 196 -25.56 8.08 -10.79
C ALA A 196 -26.86 7.28 -10.56
N GLU A 197 -26.76 6.09 -9.95
CA GLU A 197 -27.93 5.29 -9.57
C GLU A 197 -28.91 6.07 -8.67
N ASN A 198 -28.40 6.85 -7.76
CA ASN A 198 -29.24 7.71 -6.89
C ASN A 198 -29.87 8.87 -7.65
N PHE A 199 -29.16 9.51 -8.60
CA PHE A 199 -29.73 10.50 -9.51
C PHE A 199 -30.85 9.90 -10.36
N VAL A 200 -30.63 8.73 -10.99
CA VAL A 200 -31.68 8.02 -11.75
C VAL A 200 -32.90 7.75 -10.88
N ARG A 201 -32.71 7.28 -9.68
CA ARG A 201 -33.81 6.94 -8.76
C ARG A 201 -34.65 8.15 -8.35
N LYS A 202 -34.00 9.29 -8.04
CA LYS A 202 -34.66 10.50 -7.55
C LYS A 202 -35.15 11.43 -8.65
N THR A 203 -34.38 11.56 -9.74
CA THR A 203 -34.61 12.60 -10.76
C THR A 203 -34.92 12.07 -12.16
N ARG A 204 -34.80 10.75 -12.38
CA ARG A 204 -34.89 10.09 -13.69
C ARG A 204 -33.79 10.51 -14.68
N PHE A 205 -32.76 11.18 -14.21
CA PHE A 205 -31.60 11.57 -14.98
C PHE A 205 -30.42 10.63 -14.68
N ASP A 206 -29.78 10.11 -15.74
CA ASP A 206 -28.58 9.30 -15.63
C ASP A 206 -27.36 10.13 -16.03
N PRO A 207 -26.51 10.55 -15.06
CA PRO A 207 -25.28 11.29 -15.39
C PRO A 207 -24.26 10.49 -16.19
N LEU A 208 -24.34 9.16 -16.26
CA LEU A 208 -23.43 8.31 -17.02
C LEU A 208 -23.93 8.00 -18.44
N HIS A 209 -25.12 8.48 -18.81
CA HIS A 209 -25.68 8.20 -20.15
C HIS A 209 -24.92 8.89 -21.27
N GLU A 210 -24.42 10.09 -21.04
CA GLU A 210 -23.65 10.86 -22.01
C GLU A 210 -22.23 11.14 -21.51
N ALA A 211 -21.25 11.04 -22.40
CA ALA A 211 -19.84 11.30 -22.08
C ALA A 211 -19.60 12.69 -21.45
N SER A 212 -20.36 13.71 -21.89
CA SER A 212 -20.27 15.06 -21.35
C SER A 212 -20.80 15.18 -19.92
N SER A 213 -21.86 14.46 -19.59
CA SER A 213 -22.40 14.43 -18.22
C SER A 213 -21.57 13.54 -17.32
N GLU A 214 -21.03 12.41 -17.82
CA GLU A 214 -20.08 11.59 -17.10
C GLU A 214 -18.82 12.37 -16.74
N GLN A 215 -18.27 13.17 -17.66
CA GLN A 215 -17.11 14.02 -17.38
C GLN A 215 -17.41 15.05 -16.29
N ARG A 216 -18.56 15.72 -16.36
CA ARG A 216 -18.97 16.68 -15.31
C ARG A 216 -19.13 16.02 -13.93
N LEU A 217 -19.68 14.81 -13.88
CA LEU A 217 -19.76 14.02 -12.65
C LEU A 217 -18.36 13.73 -12.10
N HIS A 218 -17.46 13.27 -12.96
CA HIS A 218 -16.07 12.99 -12.62
C HIS A 218 -15.34 14.24 -12.09
N ASP A 219 -15.51 15.39 -12.75
CA ASP A 219 -14.85 16.65 -12.35
C ASP A 219 -15.36 17.20 -11.01
N ARG A 220 -16.63 16.93 -10.68
CA ARG A 220 -17.26 17.36 -9.42
C ARG A 220 -16.92 16.45 -8.24
N LEU A 221 -16.64 15.18 -8.49
CA LEU A 221 -16.45 14.17 -7.46
C LEU A 221 -15.41 14.55 -6.41
N PRO A 222 -14.19 15.05 -6.74
CA PRO A 222 -13.19 15.40 -5.73
C PRO A 222 -13.68 16.47 -4.74
N ALA A 223 -14.42 17.49 -5.23
CA ALA A 223 -14.96 18.54 -4.37
C ALA A 223 -16.00 17.97 -3.40
N TRP A 224 -16.91 17.15 -3.88
CA TRP A 224 -17.93 16.49 -3.04
C TRP A 224 -17.30 15.56 -2.00
N LEU A 225 -16.26 14.79 -2.37
CA LEU A 225 -15.55 13.94 -1.41
C LEU A 225 -14.87 14.79 -0.33
N SER A 226 -14.32 15.95 -0.70
CA SER A 226 -13.72 16.88 0.26
C SER A 226 -14.75 17.48 1.22
N GLU A 227 -15.93 17.86 0.74
CA GLU A 227 -17.02 18.35 1.57
C GLU A 227 -17.50 17.27 2.57
N LEU A 228 -17.62 16.03 2.11
CA LEU A 228 -18.01 14.87 2.95
C LEU A 228 -16.96 14.44 3.98
N GLN A 229 -15.73 14.95 3.91
CA GLN A 229 -14.78 14.79 5.02
C GLN A 229 -15.25 15.49 6.29
N GLN A 230 -15.99 16.61 6.16
CA GLN A 230 -16.39 17.48 7.25
C GLN A 230 -17.90 17.48 7.52
N ALA A 231 -18.72 17.07 6.54
CA ALA A 231 -20.17 17.06 6.61
C ALA A 231 -20.75 15.63 6.60
N GLU A 232 -21.78 15.38 7.38
CA GLU A 232 -22.51 14.10 7.34
C GLU A 232 -23.46 14.00 6.14
N THR A 233 -23.88 15.13 5.59
CA THR A 233 -24.79 15.20 4.43
C THR A 233 -24.39 16.37 3.55
N ILE A 234 -24.39 16.18 2.23
CA ILE A 234 -24.19 17.24 1.25
C ILE A 234 -25.26 17.20 0.18
N THR A 235 -25.46 18.33 -0.50
CA THR A 235 -26.33 18.42 -1.67
C THR A 235 -25.49 18.40 -2.94
N LEU A 236 -25.60 17.31 -3.71
CA LEU A 236 -24.98 17.18 -5.01
C LEU A 236 -25.85 17.89 -6.05
N SER A 237 -25.29 18.94 -6.67
CA SER A 237 -26.00 19.70 -7.74
C SER A 237 -25.45 19.34 -9.12
N PHE A 238 -26.35 19.09 -10.06
CA PHE A 238 -26.02 18.76 -11.42
C PHE A 238 -26.88 19.58 -12.41
N GLN A 239 -26.24 20.32 -13.31
CA GLN A 239 -26.93 21.09 -14.34
C GLN A 239 -27.25 20.20 -15.56
N PHE A 240 -28.53 20.09 -15.89
CA PHE A 240 -29.03 19.37 -17.05
C PHE A 240 -30.21 20.13 -17.70
N ASP A 241 -30.12 20.40 -18.97
CA ASP A 241 -31.19 21.02 -19.78
C ASP A 241 -31.79 22.29 -19.12
N GLN A 242 -30.92 23.23 -18.71
CA GLN A 242 -31.28 24.49 -17.99
C GLN A 242 -31.95 24.28 -16.63
N ARG A 243 -32.01 23.03 -16.14
CA ARG A 243 -32.52 22.71 -14.80
C ARG A 243 -31.34 22.30 -13.89
N GLU A 244 -31.45 22.73 -12.66
CA GLU A 244 -30.56 22.23 -11.61
C GLU A 244 -31.23 21.02 -10.95
N LEU A 245 -30.60 19.87 -11.08
CA LEU A 245 -31.00 18.64 -10.40
C LEU A 245 -30.20 18.53 -9.09
N GLN A 246 -30.90 18.29 -8.01
CA GLN A 246 -30.29 18.19 -6.69
C GLN A 246 -30.53 16.81 -6.08
N LEU A 247 -29.49 16.28 -5.46
CA LEU A 247 -29.49 15.01 -4.75
C LEU A 247 -28.84 15.19 -3.39
N GLU A 248 -29.61 14.99 -2.34
CA GLU A 248 -29.05 14.89 -0.99
C GLU A 248 -28.38 13.54 -0.79
N MET A 249 -27.13 13.55 -0.32
CA MET A 249 -26.28 12.39 -0.15
C MET A 249 -25.67 12.37 1.23
N GLU A 250 -25.86 11.27 1.94
CA GLU A 250 -25.25 11.02 3.24
C GLU A 250 -23.85 10.42 3.11
N ARG A 251 -22.91 10.88 3.95
CA ARG A 251 -21.54 10.37 4.03
C ARG A 251 -21.50 8.84 4.19
N GLY A 252 -22.34 8.30 5.08
CA GLY A 252 -22.41 6.86 5.35
C GLY A 252 -22.77 6.02 4.12
N GLN A 253 -23.59 6.54 3.21
CA GLN A 253 -23.98 5.84 1.98
C GLN A 253 -22.78 5.71 1.01
N LEU A 254 -21.99 6.79 0.87
CA LEU A 254 -20.78 6.76 0.02
C LEU A 254 -19.69 5.87 0.62
N ILE A 255 -19.50 5.88 1.94
CA ILE A 255 -18.60 4.97 2.62
C ILE A 255 -19.01 3.51 2.37
N ALA A 256 -20.30 3.20 2.48
CA ALA A 256 -20.83 1.85 2.23
C ALA A 256 -20.62 1.42 0.76
N ALA A 257 -20.76 2.34 -0.20
CA ALA A 257 -20.47 2.05 -1.61
C ALA A 257 -18.99 1.75 -1.85
N ALA A 258 -18.07 2.43 -1.15
CA ALA A 258 -16.63 2.22 -1.27
C ALA A 258 -16.12 1.01 -0.45
N GLU A 259 -16.94 0.39 0.40
CA GLU A 259 -16.54 -0.69 1.32
C GLU A 259 -15.77 -1.84 0.66
N PRO A 260 -16.10 -2.34 -0.54
CA PRO A 260 -15.30 -3.39 -1.18
C PRO A 260 -13.83 -3.00 -1.40
N HIS A 261 -13.57 -1.72 -1.71
CA HIS A 261 -12.21 -1.20 -1.82
C HIS A 261 -11.55 -1.05 -0.46
N TYR A 262 -12.26 -0.48 0.52
CA TYR A 262 -11.73 -0.24 1.87
C TYR A 262 -11.39 -1.55 2.59
N ALA A 263 -12.26 -2.57 2.47
CA ALA A 263 -11.99 -3.90 3.03
C ALA A 263 -10.70 -4.50 2.46
N GLU A 264 -10.43 -4.32 1.16
CA GLU A 264 -9.21 -4.82 0.54
C GLU A 264 -7.97 -4.06 1.02
N LEU A 265 -8.04 -2.73 1.20
CA LEU A 265 -6.95 -1.95 1.77
C LEU A 265 -6.67 -2.35 3.23
N LEU A 266 -7.72 -2.58 4.03
CA LEU A 266 -7.56 -3.11 5.39
C LEU A 266 -6.90 -4.50 5.38
N ARG A 267 -7.33 -5.37 4.45
CA ARG A 267 -6.75 -6.72 4.27
C ARG A 267 -5.25 -6.64 3.95
N LEU A 268 -4.83 -5.71 3.08
CA LEU A 268 -3.40 -5.48 2.81
C LEU A 268 -2.64 -5.13 4.09
N VAL A 269 -3.14 -4.18 4.87
CA VAL A 269 -2.50 -3.75 6.12
C VAL A 269 -2.46 -4.90 7.12
N GLN A 270 -3.57 -5.64 7.28
CA GLN A 270 -3.64 -6.81 8.15
C GLN A 270 -2.66 -7.92 7.73
N GLY A 271 -2.57 -8.22 6.42
CA GLY A 271 -1.63 -9.21 5.88
C GLY A 271 -0.15 -8.85 6.10
N ALA A 272 0.13 -7.57 6.31
CA ALA A 272 1.47 -7.11 6.65
C ALA A 272 1.75 -7.08 8.16
N ARG A 273 0.79 -7.35 9.02
CA ARG A 273 0.99 -7.39 10.49
C ARG A 273 1.97 -8.47 10.90
N VAL A 274 2.61 -8.22 12.02
CA VAL A 274 3.44 -9.18 12.75
C VAL A 274 2.83 -9.36 14.12
N ALA A 275 2.55 -10.59 14.50
CA ALA A 275 1.94 -10.89 15.79
C ALA A 275 2.78 -10.33 16.95
N GLY A 276 2.13 -9.65 17.88
CA GLY A 276 2.78 -9.02 19.04
C GLY A 276 3.54 -7.72 18.74
N MET A 277 3.45 -7.17 17.51
CA MET A 277 4.05 -5.87 17.19
C MET A 277 2.96 -4.85 16.88
N ALA A 278 3.09 -3.66 17.46
CA ALA A 278 2.26 -2.52 17.07
C ALA A 278 2.58 -2.09 15.63
N ILE A 279 1.57 -1.56 14.93
CA ILE A 279 1.70 -1.01 13.58
C ILE A 279 1.94 0.49 13.67
N ASP A 280 3.01 0.98 13.05
CA ASP A 280 3.13 2.38 12.62
C ASP A 280 2.69 2.43 11.15
N LEU A 281 1.48 2.92 10.90
CA LEU A 281 0.92 3.05 9.56
C LEU A 281 1.00 4.50 9.11
N ARG A 282 1.83 4.77 8.11
CA ARG A 282 1.93 6.08 7.48
C ARG A 282 1.15 6.07 6.17
N VAL A 283 0.22 6.98 6.02
CA VAL A 283 -0.66 7.04 4.85
C VAL A 283 -0.46 8.33 4.06
N SER A 284 -0.54 8.25 2.74
CA SER A 284 -0.51 9.44 1.89
C SER A 284 -1.77 10.30 2.03
N GLN A 285 -1.71 11.56 1.59
CA GLN A 285 -2.88 12.42 1.49
C GLN A 285 -3.96 11.84 0.59
N ARG A 286 -3.58 11.08 -0.45
CA ARG A 286 -4.53 10.39 -1.36
C ARG A 286 -5.38 9.38 -0.61
N VAL A 287 -4.80 8.62 0.31
CA VAL A 287 -5.52 7.71 1.21
C VAL A 287 -6.38 8.50 2.19
N ALA A 288 -5.81 9.53 2.81
CA ALA A 288 -6.51 10.34 3.82
C ALA A 288 -7.69 11.11 3.24
N SER A 289 -7.67 11.46 1.95
CA SER A 289 -8.75 12.18 1.27
C SER A 289 -9.98 11.30 0.97
N MET A 290 -9.89 9.98 1.14
CA MET A 290 -11.04 9.10 0.95
C MET A 290 -11.98 9.13 2.15
N PRO A 291 -13.26 9.54 1.99
CA PRO A 291 -14.21 9.65 3.11
C PRO A 291 -14.34 8.34 3.90
N GLY A 292 -14.15 8.41 5.22
CA GLY A 292 -14.30 7.28 6.13
C GLY A 292 -13.18 6.23 6.09
N LEU A 293 -12.22 6.30 5.16
CA LEU A 293 -11.15 5.31 5.07
C LEU A 293 -10.22 5.38 6.29
N LEU A 294 -9.85 6.57 6.75
CA LEU A 294 -9.05 6.70 7.98
C LEU A 294 -9.78 6.13 9.20
N ASP A 295 -11.09 6.33 9.30
CA ASP A 295 -11.89 5.80 10.40
C ASP A 295 -11.91 4.27 10.36
N ARG A 296 -11.99 3.67 9.15
CA ARG A 296 -11.86 2.23 8.97
C ARG A 296 -10.47 1.72 9.35
N LEU A 297 -9.40 2.40 8.96
CA LEU A 297 -8.04 2.03 9.34
C LEU A 297 -7.82 2.15 10.86
N ARG A 298 -8.43 3.13 11.54
CA ARG A 298 -8.39 3.29 13.00
C ARG A 298 -9.05 2.14 13.77
N THR A 299 -9.88 1.32 13.13
CA THR A 299 -10.42 0.10 13.77
C THR A 299 -9.39 -1.01 13.96
N LEU A 300 -8.22 -0.89 13.31
CA LEU A 300 -7.12 -1.84 13.49
C LEU A 300 -6.53 -1.71 14.91
N ARG A 301 -6.46 -2.83 15.62
CA ARG A 301 -5.88 -2.85 16.98
C ARG A 301 -4.38 -2.57 16.92
N ASP A 302 -3.86 -1.92 17.95
CA ASP A 302 -2.43 -1.63 18.11
C ASP A 302 -1.83 -0.96 16.86
N CYS A 303 -2.60 -0.05 16.25
CA CYS A 303 -2.23 0.66 15.03
C CYS A 303 -2.21 2.17 15.28
N THR A 304 -1.02 2.77 15.18
CA THR A 304 -0.86 4.23 15.12
C THR A 304 -0.90 4.67 13.67
N ILE A 305 -1.73 5.67 13.35
CA ILE A 305 -1.86 6.17 11.98
C ILE A 305 -1.34 7.59 11.91
N GLN A 306 -0.40 7.81 11.01
CA GLN A 306 0.13 9.12 10.66
C GLN A 306 -0.23 9.45 9.21
N VAL A 307 -0.83 10.62 8.98
CA VAL A 307 -1.05 11.14 7.63
C VAL A 307 0.18 11.96 7.23
N LEU A 308 0.84 11.56 6.16
CA LEU A 308 2.01 12.25 5.64
C LEU A 308 1.60 13.57 4.95
N PRO A 309 2.48 14.59 4.96
CA PRO A 309 2.20 15.84 4.25
C PRO A 309 2.12 15.62 2.72
N PRO A 310 1.50 16.56 1.98
CA PRO A 310 1.57 16.56 0.53
C PRO A 310 3.03 16.55 0.04
N ALA A 311 3.29 15.86 -1.07
CA ALA A 311 4.62 15.74 -1.67
C ALA A 311 5.69 15.13 -0.72
N ALA A 312 5.28 14.29 0.24
CA ALA A 312 6.18 13.74 1.25
C ALA A 312 7.38 12.99 0.65
N ALA A 313 7.18 12.25 -0.46
CA ALA A 313 8.26 11.51 -1.09
C ALA A 313 9.27 12.44 -1.78
N ALA A 314 8.80 13.51 -2.43
CA ALA A 314 9.68 14.52 -3.01
C ALA A 314 10.45 15.30 -1.92
N TRP A 315 9.76 15.64 -0.83
CA TRP A 315 10.37 16.32 0.31
C TRP A 315 11.46 15.46 0.97
N GLY A 316 11.15 14.20 1.29
CA GLY A 316 12.14 13.27 1.85
C GLY A 316 13.33 13.01 0.91
N ALA A 317 13.09 12.97 -0.41
CA ALA A 317 14.17 12.86 -1.38
C ALA A 317 15.13 14.08 -1.32
N LEU A 318 14.60 15.29 -1.20
CA LEU A 318 15.40 16.51 -1.05
C LEU A 318 16.16 16.54 0.28
N GLN A 319 15.50 16.18 1.38
CA GLN A 319 16.12 16.14 2.71
C GLN A 319 17.31 15.17 2.78
N TYR A 320 17.25 14.08 2.05
CA TYR A 320 18.30 13.05 2.00
C TYR A 320 19.12 13.09 0.69
N GLU A 321 19.17 14.24 0.00
CA GLU A 321 19.90 14.40 -1.25
C GLU A 321 21.31 13.79 -1.20
N ALA A 322 22.09 14.09 -0.17
CA ALA A 322 23.47 13.60 -0.03
C ALA A 322 23.56 12.07 0.00
N SER A 323 22.55 11.39 0.58
CA SER A 323 22.49 9.93 0.64
C SER A 323 21.97 9.28 -0.66
N ILE A 324 21.24 10.05 -1.49
CA ILE A 324 20.57 9.57 -2.70
C ILE A 324 21.41 9.88 -3.95
N ARG A 325 22.10 11.00 -3.98
CA ARG A 325 22.89 11.46 -5.12
C ARG A 325 23.98 10.45 -5.49
N ARG A 326 24.13 10.18 -6.79
CA ARG A 326 25.15 9.29 -7.36
C ARG A 326 25.79 9.94 -8.60
N ALA A 327 26.97 9.47 -8.97
CA ALA A 327 27.56 9.79 -10.26
C ALA A 327 26.70 9.21 -11.39
N PRO A 328 26.65 9.85 -12.57
CA PRO A 328 25.79 9.42 -13.69
C PRO A 328 25.95 7.94 -14.06
N ASP A 329 27.18 7.41 -14.02
CA ASP A 329 27.48 6.03 -14.39
C ASP A 329 27.17 5.01 -13.28
N SER A 330 26.76 5.48 -12.09
CA SER A 330 26.46 4.65 -10.90
C SER A 330 25.06 4.85 -10.37
N LEU A 331 24.14 5.36 -11.20
CA LEU A 331 22.75 5.56 -10.79
C LEU A 331 22.09 4.22 -10.45
N ALA A 332 21.60 4.11 -9.22
CA ALA A 332 20.89 2.96 -8.72
C ALA A 332 19.78 3.41 -7.78
N LEU A 333 18.70 2.62 -7.69
CA LEU A 333 17.62 2.89 -6.76
C LEU A 333 18.10 2.70 -5.32
N VAL A 334 18.01 3.77 -4.53
CA VAL A 334 18.29 3.75 -3.09
C VAL A 334 17.03 3.25 -2.37
N TYR A 335 17.19 2.16 -1.63
CA TYR A 335 16.12 1.53 -0.84
C TYR A 335 16.45 1.45 0.66
N GLN A 336 17.46 2.20 1.10
CA GLN A 336 17.81 2.42 2.51
C GLN A 336 18.30 3.86 2.71
N LEU A 337 17.77 4.54 3.74
CA LEU A 337 18.19 5.90 4.13
C LEU A 337 18.60 5.91 5.61
N PRO A 338 19.57 6.77 6.00
CA PRO A 338 20.05 6.88 7.38
C PRO A 338 19.06 7.68 8.24
N VAL A 339 17.81 7.19 8.33
CA VAL A 339 16.76 7.77 9.15
C VAL A 339 17.06 7.48 10.61
N SER A 340 16.85 8.47 11.48
CA SER A 340 16.99 8.27 12.93
C SER A 340 15.94 7.30 13.44
N ARG A 341 16.35 6.46 14.40
CA ARG A 341 15.39 5.60 15.09
C ARG A 341 14.57 6.46 16.04
N ALA A 342 13.23 6.30 16.01
CA ALA A 342 12.39 6.87 17.04
C ALA A 342 12.83 6.29 18.40
N GLU A 343 13.01 7.15 19.40
CA GLU A 343 13.17 6.69 20.77
C GLU A 343 11.87 5.98 21.15
N SER A 344 11.83 4.70 20.92
CA SER A 344 10.85 3.85 21.54
C SER A 344 11.15 3.95 23.03
N GLY A 345 10.22 4.45 23.83
CA GLY A 345 10.18 3.99 25.20
C GLY A 345 10.31 2.47 25.10
N GLU A 346 11.38 1.92 25.66
CA GLU A 346 11.79 0.53 25.54
C GLU A 346 10.56 -0.39 25.57
N THR A 347 10.08 -0.80 24.40
CA THR A 347 9.46 -2.10 24.33
C THR A 347 10.64 -3.06 24.31
N GLN A 348 11.12 -3.41 25.50
CA GLN A 348 11.86 -4.64 25.70
C GLN A 348 11.18 -5.69 24.84
N ALA A 349 11.98 -6.52 24.15
CA ALA A 349 11.47 -7.78 23.61
C ALA A 349 10.55 -8.34 24.71
N PRO A 350 9.25 -8.54 24.44
CA PRO A 350 8.32 -8.81 25.51
C PRO A 350 8.93 -9.96 26.33
N ASP A 351 9.27 -9.69 27.59
CA ASP A 351 9.33 -10.75 28.58
C ASP A 351 7.91 -11.29 28.56
N PHE A 352 7.72 -12.41 27.87
CA PHE A 352 6.41 -13.01 27.73
C PHE A 352 5.96 -13.33 29.16
N GLU A 353 5.10 -12.45 29.70
CA GLU A 353 4.42 -12.75 30.96
C GLU A 353 3.77 -14.11 30.79
N ALA A 354 3.95 -14.96 31.78
CA ALA A 354 3.38 -16.29 31.77
C ALA A 354 1.87 -16.18 31.50
N THR A 355 1.40 -16.78 30.39
CA THR A 355 -0.02 -16.78 30.05
C THR A 355 -0.80 -17.35 31.23
N PRO A 356 -1.84 -16.69 31.74
CA PRO A 356 -2.66 -17.22 32.81
C PRO A 356 -3.06 -18.65 32.52
N PRO A 357 -3.00 -19.59 33.49
CA PRO A 357 -3.26 -21.00 33.27
C PRO A 357 -4.59 -21.28 32.53
N GLN A 358 -5.62 -20.46 32.80
CA GLN A 358 -6.96 -20.56 32.19
C GLN A 358 -6.99 -20.20 30.69
N LEU A 359 -5.98 -19.47 30.19
CA LEU A 359 -5.86 -19.07 28.79
C LEU A 359 -4.76 -19.79 28.03
N ARG A 360 -4.10 -20.76 28.68
CA ARG A 360 -2.96 -21.49 28.11
C ARG A 360 -3.46 -22.70 27.32
N PRO A 361 -3.17 -22.82 26.01
CA PRO A 361 -3.49 -24.02 25.29
C PRO A 361 -2.62 -25.19 25.79
N THR A 362 -3.25 -26.34 25.94
CA THR A 362 -2.54 -27.59 26.30
C THR A 362 -2.32 -28.49 25.10
N HIS A 363 -3.16 -28.34 24.05
CA HIS A 363 -3.12 -29.17 22.86
C HIS A 363 -3.38 -28.37 21.58
N VAL A 364 -2.83 -28.87 20.47
CA VAL A 364 -3.24 -28.47 19.11
C VAL A 364 -4.12 -29.55 18.52
N LEU A 365 -5.28 -29.15 17.97
CA LEU A 365 -6.26 -30.02 17.34
C LEU A 365 -6.14 -29.97 15.81
N PHE A 366 -6.04 -31.12 15.18
CA PHE A 366 -6.07 -31.28 13.73
C PHE A 366 -6.81 -32.57 13.33
N GLN A 367 -7.79 -32.45 12.43
CA GLN A 367 -8.60 -33.57 11.93
C GLN A 367 -9.16 -34.50 13.04
N GLY A 368 -9.64 -33.88 14.13
CA GLY A 368 -10.23 -34.63 15.26
C GLY A 368 -9.22 -35.32 16.19
N ARG A 369 -7.93 -35.12 16.00
CA ARG A 369 -6.87 -35.59 16.90
C ARG A 369 -6.22 -34.44 17.61
N ALA A 370 -5.85 -34.64 18.88
CA ALA A 370 -5.16 -33.67 19.69
C ALA A 370 -3.71 -34.11 19.97
N TRP A 371 -2.77 -33.17 19.87
CA TRP A 371 -1.36 -33.36 20.24
C TRP A 371 -1.02 -32.41 21.38
N SER A 372 -0.47 -32.94 22.45
CA SER A 372 -0.09 -32.14 23.61
C SER A 372 1.04 -31.15 23.27
N ILE A 373 1.00 -29.98 23.92
CA ILE A 373 2.04 -28.97 23.84
C ILE A 373 2.67 -28.84 25.22
N ASP A 374 3.91 -29.30 25.36
CA ASP A 374 4.67 -29.26 26.60
C ASP A 374 6.06 -28.65 26.40
N GLU A 375 7.00 -28.89 27.32
CA GLU A 375 8.35 -28.34 27.27
C GLU A 375 9.21 -28.97 26.16
N GLN A 376 8.81 -30.13 25.64
CA GLN A 376 9.45 -30.74 24.47
C GLN A 376 8.82 -30.20 23.19
N PRO A 377 9.62 -29.66 22.24
CA PRO A 377 9.11 -29.07 21.04
C PRO A 377 8.28 -30.05 20.19
N LEU A 378 7.05 -29.68 19.84
CA LEU A 378 6.21 -30.36 18.86
C LEU A 378 6.49 -29.76 17.47
N THR A 379 7.13 -30.53 16.59
CA THR A 379 7.40 -30.07 15.23
C THR A 379 6.24 -30.43 14.30
N ILE A 380 5.78 -29.46 13.50
CA ILE A 380 4.67 -29.60 12.56
C ILE A 380 5.19 -29.41 11.14
N GLY A 381 4.83 -30.29 10.22
CA GLY A 381 5.21 -30.24 8.81
C GLY A 381 4.87 -31.50 8.07
N TRP A 382 5.14 -31.59 6.75
CA TRP A 382 4.79 -32.78 5.97
C TRP A 382 5.92 -33.84 5.91
N ALA A 383 7.15 -33.51 6.34
CA ALA A 383 8.28 -34.45 6.39
C ALA A 383 9.00 -34.35 7.74
N VAL A 384 8.25 -34.57 8.83
CA VAL A 384 8.76 -34.50 10.21
C VAL A 384 8.82 -35.88 10.88
N GLU A 385 8.62 -36.95 10.09
CA GLU A 385 8.75 -38.34 10.55
C GLU A 385 10.14 -38.58 11.13
N GLY A 386 10.19 -39.36 12.23
CA GLY A 386 11.45 -39.66 12.95
C GLY A 386 11.86 -38.61 13.98
N ARG A 387 11.14 -37.50 14.15
CA ARG A 387 11.33 -36.57 15.28
C ARG A 387 10.63 -37.12 16.55
N PRO A 388 11.18 -36.85 17.73
CA PRO A 388 10.61 -37.36 18.99
C PRO A 388 9.15 -36.98 19.18
N ARG A 389 8.75 -35.79 18.73
CA ARG A 389 7.37 -35.30 18.76
C ARG A 389 7.06 -34.58 17.43
N ALA A 390 6.14 -35.13 16.69
CA ALA A 390 5.79 -34.66 15.37
C ALA A 390 4.30 -34.70 15.09
N LEU A 391 3.77 -33.65 14.47
CA LEU A 391 2.49 -33.64 13.80
C LEU A 391 2.77 -33.64 12.30
N THR A 392 2.62 -34.79 11.67
CA THR A 392 2.82 -34.93 10.21
C THR A 392 1.57 -34.54 9.46
N LEU A 393 1.72 -33.55 8.60
CA LEU A 393 0.67 -33.03 7.72
C LEU A 393 0.68 -33.75 6.36
N PRO A 394 -0.46 -33.82 5.64
CA PRO A 394 -0.50 -34.37 4.29
C PRO A 394 0.47 -33.67 3.34
N SER A 395 1.30 -34.42 2.62
CA SER A 395 2.33 -33.88 1.69
C SER A 395 1.75 -33.17 0.46
N ALA A 396 0.48 -33.36 0.15
CA ALA A 396 -0.20 -32.77 -1.00
C ALA A 396 -0.72 -31.34 -0.76
N LEU A 397 -0.52 -30.77 0.43
CA LEU A 397 -1.03 -29.45 0.76
C LEU A 397 -0.09 -28.34 0.25
N PRO A 398 -0.55 -27.47 -0.67
CA PRO A 398 0.27 -26.38 -1.18
C PRO A 398 0.59 -25.38 -0.06
N GLY A 399 1.81 -24.83 -0.08
CA GLY A 399 2.25 -23.84 0.90
C GLY A 399 2.70 -24.38 2.25
N ILE A 400 2.79 -25.72 2.43
CA ILE A 400 3.31 -26.33 3.66
C ILE A 400 4.78 -26.75 3.47
N SER A 401 5.66 -26.38 4.39
CA SER A 401 7.08 -26.76 4.39
C SER A 401 7.30 -28.13 5.04
N ARG A 402 8.42 -28.78 4.72
CA ARG A 402 8.83 -30.07 5.32
C ARG A 402 8.81 -30.05 6.85
N SER A 403 9.46 -29.05 7.44
CA SER A 403 9.36 -28.65 8.84
C SER A 403 8.82 -27.22 8.81
N HIS A 404 7.56 -27.04 9.16
CA HIS A 404 6.86 -25.77 8.96
C HIS A 404 7.00 -24.85 10.17
N CYS A 405 6.64 -25.38 11.35
CA CYS A 405 6.77 -24.63 12.60
C CYS A 405 7.00 -25.58 13.80
N THR A 406 7.27 -25.00 14.93
CA THR A 406 7.43 -25.71 16.21
C THR A 406 6.57 -25.05 17.27
N LEU A 407 5.82 -25.86 18.03
CA LEU A 407 5.10 -25.44 19.22
C LEU A 407 5.84 -25.94 20.48
N VAL A 408 6.01 -25.09 21.48
CA VAL A 408 6.70 -25.42 22.72
C VAL A 408 6.19 -24.59 23.89
N ARG A 409 6.11 -25.19 25.07
CA ARG A 409 5.82 -24.48 26.33
C ARG A 409 7.14 -24.08 26.98
N ARG A 410 7.32 -22.80 27.28
CA ARG A 410 8.46 -22.25 28.00
C ARG A 410 8.04 -21.15 28.96
N ASN A 411 8.56 -21.19 30.16
CA ASN A 411 8.29 -20.17 31.23
C ASN A 411 6.78 -19.92 31.45
N GLY A 412 5.95 -20.96 31.32
CA GLY A 412 4.52 -20.84 31.50
C GLY A 412 3.73 -20.25 30.32
N ALA A 413 4.36 -19.98 29.17
CA ALA A 413 3.72 -19.59 27.93
C ALA A 413 3.89 -20.68 26.85
N VAL A 414 2.89 -20.86 25.98
CA VAL A 414 3.00 -21.68 24.78
C VAL A 414 3.42 -20.78 23.63
N MET A 415 4.44 -21.19 22.91
CA MET A 415 5.06 -20.41 21.84
C MET A 415 5.03 -21.17 20.53
N ILE A 416 4.82 -20.45 19.42
CA ILE A 416 5.10 -20.91 18.07
C ILE A 416 6.39 -20.28 17.55
N GLU A 417 7.18 -21.07 16.83
CA GLU A 417 8.36 -20.63 16.07
C GLU A 417 8.19 -21.08 14.61
N ASP A 418 8.18 -20.10 13.67
CA ASP A 418 8.02 -20.39 12.25
C ASP A 418 9.35 -20.69 11.57
N HIS A 419 9.39 -21.81 10.81
CA HIS A 419 10.57 -22.25 10.03
C HIS A 419 10.24 -22.38 8.55
N SER A 420 9.08 -21.90 8.13
CA SER A 420 8.51 -22.18 6.82
C SER A 420 8.95 -21.16 5.75
N THR A 421 8.78 -21.56 4.49
CA THR A 421 8.94 -20.66 3.34
C THR A 421 7.70 -19.77 3.14
N TYR A 422 6.51 -20.27 3.49
CA TYR A 422 5.23 -19.62 3.19
C TYR A 422 4.57 -18.96 4.40
N GLY A 423 5.20 -19.03 5.58
CA GLY A 423 4.76 -18.42 6.83
C GLY A 423 3.72 -19.23 7.60
N SER A 424 3.79 -19.09 8.93
CA SER A 424 2.73 -19.44 9.88
C SER A 424 1.99 -18.17 10.29
N PHE A 425 0.69 -18.28 10.62
CA PHE A 425 -0.16 -17.14 10.96
C PHE A 425 -0.99 -17.48 12.20
N VAL A 426 -1.05 -16.56 13.16
CA VAL A 426 -1.91 -16.63 14.34
C VAL A 426 -2.99 -15.57 14.20
N ASN A 427 -4.28 -15.99 14.14
CA ASN A 427 -5.42 -15.09 13.90
C ASN A 427 -5.23 -14.21 12.67
N ASP A 428 -4.69 -14.81 11.57
CA ASP A 428 -4.33 -14.18 10.30
C ASP A 428 -3.14 -13.20 10.36
N GLU A 429 -2.48 -13.04 11.51
CA GLU A 429 -1.25 -12.29 11.64
C GLU A 429 -0.02 -13.19 11.44
N LYS A 430 0.93 -12.76 10.61
CA LYS A 430 2.13 -13.56 10.32
C LYS A 430 3.04 -13.68 11.53
N VAL A 431 3.43 -14.91 11.87
CA VAL A 431 4.44 -15.19 12.90
C VAL A 431 5.83 -14.74 12.42
N VAL A 432 6.53 -13.95 13.25
CA VAL A 432 7.93 -13.60 13.02
C VAL A 432 8.73 -13.92 14.29
N GLY A 433 9.72 -14.80 14.13
CA GLY A 433 10.46 -15.31 15.29
C GLY A 433 9.59 -16.21 16.15
N ARG A 434 9.33 -15.80 17.39
CA ARG A 434 8.51 -16.53 18.39
C ARG A 434 7.31 -15.69 18.80
N THR A 435 6.13 -16.33 18.83
CA THR A 435 4.87 -15.68 19.22
C THR A 435 4.17 -16.52 20.29
N ALA A 436 3.67 -15.88 21.36
CA ALA A 436 2.87 -16.51 22.37
C ALA A 436 1.48 -16.87 21.86
N LEU A 437 0.94 -18.00 22.29
CA LEU A 437 -0.35 -18.54 21.89
C LEU A 437 -1.29 -18.61 23.09
N THR A 438 -2.59 -18.38 22.83
CA THR A 438 -3.67 -18.50 23.80
C THR A 438 -4.74 -19.48 23.33
N VAL A 439 -5.56 -19.97 24.25
CA VAL A 439 -6.71 -20.80 23.91
C VAL A 439 -7.67 -20.04 23.00
N GLY A 440 -8.10 -20.68 21.92
CA GLY A 440 -8.99 -20.09 20.93
C GLY A 440 -8.27 -19.38 19.77
N ASP A 441 -6.94 -19.25 19.83
CA ASP A 441 -6.19 -18.76 18.68
C ASP A 441 -6.30 -19.75 17.51
N ARG A 442 -6.41 -19.17 16.30
CA ARG A 442 -6.43 -19.94 15.05
C ARG A 442 -5.02 -19.91 14.44
N LEU A 443 -4.41 -21.08 14.38
CA LEU A 443 -3.08 -21.22 13.80
C LEU A 443 -3.21 -21.70 12.34
N ARG A 444 -2.94 -20.80 11.38
CA ARG A 444 -2.91 -21.13 9.96
C ARG A 444 -1.46 -21.33 9.49
N LEU A 445 -1.20 -22.46 8.84
CA LEU A 445 0.10 -22.82 8.31
C LEU A 445 0.09 -22.74 6.78
N GLY A 446 0.92 -21.84 6.23
CA GLY A 446 1.08 -21.64 4.79
C GLY A 446 0.00 -20.77 4.15
N SER A 447 0.11 -20.58 2.82
CA SER A 447 -0.84 -19.84 2.00
C SER A 447 -1.03 -20.56 0.65
N PRO A 448 -2.26 -21.06 0.34
CA PRO A 448 -3.52 -20.95 1.07
C PRO A 448 -3.57 -21.68 2.41
N GLY A 449 -2.76 -22.71 2.63
CA GLY A 449 -2.49 -23.34 3.92
C GLY A 449 -3.64 -24.13 4.57
N ILE A 450 -3.40 -24.55 5.81
CA ILE A 450 -4.37 -25.25 6.67
C ILE A 450 -4.50 -24.53 8.01
N THR A 451 -5.64 -24.69 8.68
CA THR A 451 -5.89 -24.17 10.02
C THR A 451 -5.87 -25.26 11.06
N LEU A 452 -5.17 -25.01 12.15
CA LEU A 452 -5.13 -25.82 13.37
C LEU A 452 -5.82 -25.02 14.49
N GLU A 453 -6.46 -25.71 15.41
CA GLU A 453 -7.12 -25.08 16.56
C GLU A 453 -6.32 -25.33 17.84
N LEU A 454 -6.20 -24.33 18.69
CA LEU A 454 -5.56 -24.41 19.98
C LEU A 454 -6.61 -24.60 21.05
N ILE A 455 -6.53 -25.72 21.78
CA ILE A 455 -7.51 -26.13 22.80
C ILE A 455 -6.84 -26.32 24.14
N GLN A 456 -7.63 -26.20 25.20
CA GLN A 456 -7.23 -26.58 26.56
C GLN A 456 -8.05 -27.82 26.95
N LEU A 457 -7.37 -28.91 27.26
CA LEU A 457 -7.99 -30.05 27.93
C LEU A 457 -7.86 -29.84 29.43
N VAL A 458 -8.93 -30.10 30.16
CA VAL A 458 -8.97 -30.04 31.62
C VAL A 458 -9.22 -31.47 32.16
N ASN A 459 -8.64 -31.74 33.32
CA ASN A 459 -8.93 -33.00 34.05
C ASN A 459 -10.33 -32.93 34.68
N ASP A 460 -10.84 -34.07 35.17
CA ASP A 460 -12.14 -34.16 35.86
C ASP A 460 -12.26 -33.18 37.04
N ASP A 461 -11.16 -32.72 37.61
CA ASP A 461 -11.10 -31.74 38.70
C ASP A 461 -11.09 -30.27 38.17
N GLY A 462 -11.23 -30.06 36.85
CA GLY A 462 -11.23 -28.70 36.24
C GLY A 462 -9.84 -28.06 36.13
N ALA A 463 -8.75 -28.78 36.47
CA ALA A 463 -7.39 -28.27 36.28
C ALA A 463 -6.88 -28.58 34.86
N PRO A 464 -6.08 -27.65 34.25
CA PRO A 464 -5.46 -27.89 32.96
C PRO A 464 -4.60 -29.16 32.99
N GLN A 465 -4.70 -30.03 31.97
CA GLN A 465 -3.76 -31.14 31.79
C GLN A 465 -2.38 -30.57 31.44
N ASP A 466 -1.40 -30.87 32.28
CA ASP A 466 0.02 -30.51 32.04
C ASP A 466 0.66 -31.34 30.94
#